data_b8fda5a88a7610ae4cab0297b24c1fc9
#
_entry.id   b8fda5a88a7610ae4cab0297b24c1fc9
#
_cell.length_a   1.000
_cell.length_b   1.000
_cell.length_c   1.000
_cell.angle_alpha   90.00
_cell.angle_beta   90.00
_cell.angle_gamma   90.00
#
_symmetry.space_group_name_H-M   'P 1'
#
loop_
_entity.id
_entity.type
_entity.pdbx_description
1 polymer ?
#
loop_
_entity_poly.entity_id
_entity_poly.type
_entity_poly.pdbx_seq_one_letter_code
_entity_poly.pdbx_strand_id
1 'polypeptide(L)'
;MASYNNFSLKDRARKDSNYNTNPDNFEVRKVNKKQIKDFQALKPKWRELCSYFRHYPDRFIDFIQPEDAKIKLYFYQRIYLRIMFRYRKVFITATRGTSKSFLQNLAFVLLCIMYPRTKLFCCAPGKEQAARITQECLDDIFEFFPLLKEEVKIFKREKDYTKLVFYNGSKYDVVQMKDSSRGGRRFGGAIEEIGDKKFDGDILNSVVIPLMANSRVAMCGKVDLNEIHKREIYITTASPQQQFAYAKCKEIFDDMMNGDSAFCTGNSYELPCMYGQLDIDFVEEKKESPTYSILDFMREYESIYTGSDSDSLVSDEKLNKCRTLGIAEWEHCGDTKVQYVLAYDVSRSAGRENALSALIVIKLIPRGDGTYHKQVVNIFSMEGQHDTWQAKFLKEKVKEYKASILVIDANGIGSGVVDQLVLDLNDGNPPYKVVNDVDNQWTKYQTEDAIPMVFALKSQIKETKNSDMINNIMKVFSKLDIELLKTPNEGIKDLEKKNKKKFKDDSEELAIAEIPYILTNNLCDEIMNLKYKQRGNDSDIEQVSRSIPKDKFSALMYGLFWVYLEEKKNKERKGNSNIDINKLFNFRKPQIRRR
;
A
#
# COMPACT_ATOMS: atom_id res chain seq x y z
N MET A 1 -39.31 19.43 -29.44
CA MET A 1 -38.59 19.96 -28.26
C MET A 1 -38.73 21.47 -28.29
N ALA A 2 -39.40 22.10 -27.32
CA ALA A 2 -39.40 23.55 -27.20
C ALA A 2 -37.97 23.98 -26.89
N SER A 3 -37.41 24.89 -27.68
CA SER A 3 -36.04 25.35 -27.46
C SER A 3 -35.93 26.02 -26.08
N TYR A 4 -35.18 25.45 -25.20
CA TYR A 4 -34.80 26.03 -23.89
C TYR A 4 -33.86 27.25 -24.05
N ASN A 5 -33.71 27.79 -25.27
CA ASN A 5 -32.81 28.88 -25.63
C ASN A 5 -33.04 30.19 -24.85
N ASN A 6 -34.19 30.36 -24.20
CA ASN A 6 -34.47 31.55 -23.38
C ASN A 6 -33.80 31.52 -22.00
N PHE A 7 -33.20 30.41 -21.62
CA PHE A 7 -32.46 30.21 -20.35
C PHE A 7 -31.03 29.74 -20.60
N SER A 8 -30.51 30.00 -21.80
CA SER A 8 -29.16 29.59 -22.16
C SER A 8 -28.13 30.30 -21.27
N LEU A 9 -27.08 29.59 -20.88
CA LEU A 9 -25.94 30.12 -20.15
C LEU A 9 -25.27 31.27 -20.92
N LYS A 10 -25.42 31.34 -22.26
CA LYS A 10 -24.95 32.45 -23.08
C LYS A 10 -25.56 33.80 -22.69
N ASP A 11 -26.79 33.82 -22.18
CA ASP A 11 -27.42 35.04 -21.69
C ASP A 11 -26.84 35.52 -20.35
N ARG A 12 -26.23 34.60 -19.56
CA ARG A 12 -25.51 34.94 -18.33
C ARG A 12 -24.13 35.52 -18.58
N ALA A 13 -23.48 35.12 -19.65
CA ALA A 13 -22.14 35.58 -20.02
C ALA A 13 -22.10 36.97 -20.64
N ARG A 14 -23.28 37.52 -21.04
CA ARG A 14 -23.35 38.87 -21.59
C ARG A 14 -23.17 39.91 -20.51
N LYS A 15 -22.12 40.73 -20.64
CA LYS A 15 -21.83 41.85 -19.72
C LYS A 15 -22.98 42.82 -19.50
N ASP A 16 -23.87 42.93 -20.43
CA ASP A 16 -25.05 43.81 -20.51
C ASP A 16 -26.34 43.12 -20.07
N SER A 17 -26.25 41.87 -19.59
CA SER A 17 -27.43 41.21 -19.06
C SER A 17 -27.77 41.87 -17.70
N ASN A 18 -29.04 42.23 -17.53
CA ASN A 18 -29.62 42.69 -16.29
C ASN A 18 -29.59 41.59 -15.19
N TYR A 19 -28.64 40.70 -15.27
CA TYR A 19 -28.44 39.66 -14.27
C TYR A 19 -27.87 40.29 -13.03
N ASN A 20 -28.70 40.43 -12.02
CA ASN A 20 -28.24 40.85 -10.73
C ASN A 20 -27.46 39.70 -10.06
N THR A 21 -26.18 39.82 -10.00
CA THR A 21 -25.29 38.83 -9.37
C THR A 21 -25.22 38.95 -7.85
N ASN A 22 -25.94 39.92 -7.27
CA ASN A 22 -26.11 40.01 -5.82
C ASN A 22 -27.20 39.03 -5.39
N PRO A 23 -26.89 37.97 -4.61
CA PRO A 23 -27.90 37.00 -4.16
C PRO A 23 -29.00 37.63 -3.29
N ASP A 24 -28.77 38.81 -2.73
CA ASP A 24 -29.74 39.51 -1.90
C ASP A 24 -30.66 40.45 -2.71
N ASN A 25 -30.32 40.74 -3.96
CA ASN A 25 -31.04 41.62 -4.85
C ASN A 25 -31.30 40.88 -6.17
N PHE A 26 -32.33 40.09 -6.22
CA PHE A 26 -32.81 39.42 -7.44
C PHE A 26 -33.66 40.41 -8.25
N GLU A 27 -33.07 41.26 -9.03
CA GLU A 27 -33.81 41.94 -10.10
C GLU A 27 -34.00 40.96 -11.24
N VAL A 28 -35.24 40.50 -11.38
CA VAL A 28 -35.64 39.67 -12.52
C VAL A 28 -35.52 40.51 -13.79
N ARG A 29 -34.75 40.05 -14.78
CA ARG A 29 -34.71 40.65 -16.13
C ARG A 29 -36.13 40.94 -16.59
N LYS A 30 -36.38 42.12 -17.14
CA LYS A 30 -37.67 42.47 -17.76
C LYS A 30 -37.97 41.47 -18.89
N VAL A 31 -38.74 40.42 -18.58
CA VAL A 31 -39.21 39.43 -19.54
C VAL A 31 -40.59 39.85 -20.04
N ASN A 32 -40.88 39.62 -21.31
CA ASN A 32 -42.20 39.94 -21.85
C ASN A 32 -43.27 38.99 -21.25
N LYS A 33 -44.53 39.39 -21.31
CA LYS A 33 -45.66 38.62 -20.73
C LYS A 33 -45.75 37.20 -21.31
N LYS A 34 -45.39 36.97 -22.56
CA LYS A 34 -45.35 35.64 -23.18
C LYS A 34 -44.27 34.75 -22.55
N GLN A 35 -43.05 35.25 -22.36
CA GLN A 35 -41.95 34.53 -21.72
C GLN A 35 -42.29 34.17 -20.27
N ILE A 36 -42.98 35.05 -19.53
CA ILE A 36 -43.41 34.75 -18.15
C ILE A 36 -44.43 33.62 -18.15
N LYS A 37 -45.40 33.62 -19.10
CA LYS A 37 -46.41 32.58 -19.21
C LYS A 37 -45.81 31.24 -19.59
N ASP A 38 -44.88 31.22 -20.55
CA ASP A 38 -44.16 30.02 -20.96
C ASP A 38 -43.30 29.44 -19.81
N PHE A 39 -42.62 30.29 -19.03
CA PHE A 39 -41.86 29.88 -17.85
C PHE A 39 -42.77 29.29 -16.75
N GLN A 40 -43.93 29.92 -16.52
CA GLN A 40 -44.89 29.40 -15.53
C GLN A 40 -45.43 28.02 -15.92
N ALA A 41 -45.67 27.78 -17.20
CA ALA A 41 -46.09 26.48 -17.73
C ALA A 41 -45.01 25.41 -17.60
N LEU A 42 -43.75 25.78 -17.76
CA LEU A 42 -42.59 24.86 -17.67
C LEU A 42 -42.09 24.64 -16.23
N LYS A 43 -42.48 25.52 -15.29
CA LYS A 43 -41.99 25.49 -13.91
C LYS A 43 -42.15 24.14 -13.19
N PRO A 44 -43.26 23.38 -13.33
CA PRO A 44 -43.38 22.06 -12.72
C PRO A 44 -42.35 21.07 -13.25
N LYS A 45 -42.20 21.00 -14.59
CA LYS A 45 -41.20 20.12 -15.25
C LYS A 45 -39.77 20.49 -14.88
N TRP A 46 -39.49 21.78 -14.73
CA TRP A 46 -38.17 22.26 -14.28
C TRP A 46 -37.86 21.87 -12.84
N ARG A 47 -38.85 21.93 -11.95
CA ARG A 47 -38.69 21.47 -10.57
C ARG A 47 -38.44 19.97 -10.50
N GLU A 48 -39.14 19.19 -11.28
CA GLU A 48 -38.96 17.75 -11.40
C GLU A 48 -37.53 17.41 -11.88
N LEU A 49 -37.06 18.08 -12.93
CA LEU A 49 -35.73 17.92 -13.47
C LEU A 49 -34.63 18.31 -12.45
N CYS A 50 -34.82 19.43 -11.74
CA CYS A 50 -33.90 19.83 -10.68
C CYS A 50 -33.86 18.80 -9.51
N SER A 51 -35.03 18.26 -9.13
CA SER A 51 -35.12 17.21 -8.13
C SER A 51 -34.38 15.94 -8.60
N TYR A 52 -34.62 15.55 -9.86
CA TYR A 52 -33.94 14.39 -10.45
C TYR A 52 -32.42 14.55 -10.41
N PHE A 53 -31.85 15.68 -10.81
CA PHE A 53 -30.41 15.90 -10.81
C PHE A 53 -29.81 15.99 -9.40
N ARG A 54 -30.55 16.38 -8.39
CA ARG A 54 -30.12 16.33 -6.98
C ARG A 54 -29.97 14.89 -6.48
N HIS A 55 -30.77 13.96 -6.99
CA HIS A 55 -30.64 12.53 -6.69
C HIS A 55 -29.62 11.81 -7.59
N TYR A 56 -29.41 12.32 -8.81
CA TYR A 56 -28.54 11.73 -9.82
C TYR A 56 -27.56 12.78 -10.37
N PRO A 57 -26.59 13.25 -9.56
CA PRO A 57 -25.66 14.30 -9.98
C PRO A 57 -24.79 13.89 -11.17
N ASP A 58 -24.51 12.60 -11.33
CA ASP A 58 -23.82 12.03 -12.48
C ASP A 58 -24.61 12.24 -13.79
N ARG A 59 -25.96 12.20 -13.73
CA ARG A 59 -26.81 12.47 -14.90
C ARG A 59 -26.83 13.95 -15.24
N PHE A 60 -26.63 14.82 -14.27
CA PHE A 60 -26.44 16.24 -14.57
C PHE A 60 -25.14 16.48 -15.33
N ILE A 61 -24.06 15.79 -14.97
CA ILE A 61 -22.81 15.83 -15.74
C ILE A 61 -23.04 15.36 -17.19
N ASP A 62 -23.70 14.20 -17.38
CA ASP A 62 -24.05 13.73 -18.74
C ASP A 62 -24.86 14.76 -19.51
N PHE A 63 -25.77 15.47 -18.84
CA PHE A 63 -26.65 16.46 -19.47
C PHE A 63 -25.92 17.73 -19.92
N ILE A 64 -24.88 18.17 -19.18
CA ILE A 64 -24.11 19.38 -19.49
C ILE A 64 -22.90 19.11 -20.38
N GLN A 65 -22.53 17.86 -20.59
CA GLN A 65 -21.40 17.50 -21.45
C GLN A 65 -21.78 17.67 -22.93
N PRO A 66 -20.86 18.13 -23.78
CA PRO A 66 -21.02 18.07 -25.22
C PRO A 66 -21.06 16.60 -25.71
N GLU A 67 -21.64 16.35 -26.88
CA GLU A 67 -21.75 15.00 -27.45
C GLU A 67 -20.37 14.36 -27.72
N ASP A 68 -19.40 15.20 -28.06
CA ASP A 68 -17.99 14.82 -28.32
C ASP A 68 -17.09 14.88 -27.06
N ALA A 69 -17.68 14.86 -25.87
CA ALA A 69 -16.93 14.93 -24.62
C ALA A 69 -15.83 13.87 -24.54
N LYS A 70 -14.60 14.31 -24.34
CA LYS A 70 -13.42 13.45 -24.25
C LYS A 70 -13.41 12.56 -23.02
N ILE A 71 -14.11 12.99 -21.96
CA ILE A 71 -14.12 12.32 -20.65
C ILE A 71 -15.55 11.97 -20.27
N LYS A 72 -15.73 10.70 -19.87
CA LYS A 72 -16.98 10.21 -19.27
C LYS A 72 -16.65 9.65 -17.89
N LEU A 73 -17.53 9.94 -16.93
CA LEU A 73 -17.36 9.37 -15.58
C LEU A 73 -17.51 7.85 -15.63
N TYR A 74 -16.57 7.16 -15.05
CA TYR A 74 -16.62 5.72 -14.86
C TYR A 74 -17.75 5.33 -13.89
N PHE A 75 -18.17 4.07 -13.93
CA PHE A 75 -19.31 3.61 -13.14
C PHE A 75 -19.10 3.83 -11.63
N TYR A 76 -17.94 3.50 -11.10
CA TYR A 76 -17.64 3.72 -9.68
C TYR A 76 -17.61 5.21 -9.29
N GLN A 77 -17.14 6.08 -10.18
CA GLN A 77 -17.14 7.53 -9.95
C GLN A 77 -18.57 8.09 -9.84
N ARG A 78 -19.48 7.55 -10.63
CA ARG A 78 -20.92 7.88 -10.55
C ARG A 78 -21.51 7.44 -9.22
N ILE A 79 -21.13 6.25 -8.73
CA ILE A 79 -21.55 5.77 -7.41
C ILE A 79 -21.04 6.71 -6.32
N TYR A 80 -19.76 7.09 -6.35
CA TYR A 80 -19.18 7.99 -5.35
C TYR A 80 -19.87 9.36 -5.34
N LEU A 81 -20.14 9.95 -6.49
CA LEU A 81 -20.92 11.20 -6.57
C LEU A 81 -22.30 11.05 -5.94
N ARG A 82 -23.02 9.96 -6.23
CA ARG A 82 -24.34 9.71 -5.66
C ARG A 82 -24.30 9.53 -4.15
N ILE A 83 -23.30 8.83 -3.62
CA ILE A 83 -23.10 8.63 -2.18
C ILE A 83 -22.89 9.99 -1.49
N MET A 84 -22.00 10.84 -2.00
CA MET A 84 -21.72 12.17 -1.45
C MET A 84 -22.94 13.09 -1.46
N PHE A 85 -23.90 12.88 -2.36
CA PHE A 85 -25.15 13.65 -2.44
C PHE A 85 -26.25 13.10 -1.53
N ARG A 86 -26.26 11.79 -1.23
CA ARG A 86 -27.39 11.12 -0.57
C ARG A 86 -27.20 10.90 0.92
N TYR A 87 -25.95 10.91 1.39
CA TYR A 87 -25.67 10.62 2.79
C TYR A 87 -25.08 11.83 3.49
N ARG A 88 -25.37 11.92 4.79
CA ARG A 88 -24.84 12.99 5.65
C ARG A 88 -23.39 12.75 6.02
N LYS A 89 -23.05 11.52 6.44
CA LYS A 89 -21.70 11.10 6.77
C LYS A 89 -21.22 10.11 5.71
N VAL A 90 -20.08 10.39 5.09
CA VAL A 90 -19.49 9.53 4.07
C VAL A 90 -18.03 9.29 4.42
N PHE A 91 -17.62 8.03 4.39
CA PHE A 91 -16.22 7.67 4.56
C PHE A 91 -15.75 6.84 3.36
N ILE A 92 -14.72 7.31 2.67
CA ILE A 92 -14.17 6.65 1.48
C ILE A 92 -12.71 6.31 1.75
N THR A 93 -12.43 5.02 1.94
CA THR A 93 -11.07 4.48 1.95
C THR A 93 -10.75 3.95 0.57
N ALA A 94 -9.90 4.61 -0.16
CA ALA A 94 -9.61 4.20 -1.52
C ALA A 94 -8.13 4.38 -1.87
N THR A 95 -7.63 3.51 -2.72
CA THR A 95 -6.25 3.50 -3.18
C THR A 95 -5.86 4.79 -3.91
N ARG A 96 -4.57 4.98 -4.15
CA ARG A 96 -4.05 6.02 -5.05
C ARG A 96 -4.58 5.78 -6.48
N GLY A 97 -4.72 6.84 -7.25
CA GLY A 97 -5.17 6.76 -8.65
C GLY A 97 -6.70 6.66 -8.85
N THR A 98 -7.52 6.62 -7.79
CA THR A 98 -9.01 6.55 -7.89
C THR A 98 -9.70 7.90 -8.07
N SER A 99 -9.00 8.94 -8.41
CA SER A 99 -9.57 10.30 -8.59
C SER A 99 -10.39 10.82 -7.39
N LYS A 100 -10.05 10.40 -6.17
CA LYS A 100 -10.81 10.73 -4.94
C LYS A 100 -11.04 12.24 -4.78
N SER A 101 -9.94 13.01 -4.77
CA SER A 101 -9.98 14.46 -4.58
C SER A 101 -10.70 15.16 -5.72
N PHE A 102 -10.52 14.69 -6.96
CA PHE A 102 -11.28 15.19 -8.12
C PHE A 102 -12.79 15.02 -7.93
N LEU A 103 -13.24 13.83 -7.55
CA LEU A 103 -14.68 13.54 -7.36
C LEU A 103 -15.28 14.32 -6.19
N GLN A 104 -14.53 14.50 -5.11
CA GLN A 104 -14.96 15.31 -3.98
C GLN A 104 -15.12 16.79 -4.37
N ASN A 105 -14.14 17.35 -5.08
CA ASN A 105 -14.21 18.72 -5.59
C ASN A 105 -15.36 18.89 -6.58
N LEU A 106 -15.55 17.93 -7.49
CA LEU A 106 -16.69 17.92 -8.41
C LEU A 106 -18.02 17.87 -7.67
N ALA A 107 -18.15 16.98 -6.65
CA ALA A 107 -19.36 16.93 -5.82
C ALA A 107 -19.66 18.27 -5.15
N PHE A 108 -18.64 18.97 -4.64
CA PHE A 108 -18.82 20.24 -3.95
C PHE A 108 -19.17 21.40 -4.91
N VAL A 109 -18.58 21.41 -6.10
CA VAL A 109 -18.99 22.35 -7.17
C VAL A 109 -20.45 22.13 -7.54
N LEU A 110 -20.87 20.89 -7.75
CA LEU A 110 -22.25 20.55 -8.08
C LEU A 110 -23.22 20.88 -6.94
N LEU A 111 -22.87 20.58 -5.69
CA LEU A 111 -23.66 20.96 -4.53
C LEU A 111 -23.82 22.48 -4.42
N CYS A 112 -22.77 23.24 -4.69
CA CYS A 112 -22.83 24.70 -4.70
C CYS A 112 -23.75 25.24 -5.80
N ILE A 113 -23.79 24.60 -6.97
CA ILE A 113 -24.66 24.98 -8.08
C ILE A 113 -26.12 24.62 -7.78
N MET A 114 -26.38 23.38 -7.31
CA MET A 114 -27.73 22.85 -7.13
C MET A 114 -28.44 23.33 -5.87
N TYR A 115 -27.69 23.80 -4.87
CA TYR A 115 -28.22 24.27 -3.59
C TYR A 115 -27.78 25.72 -3.33
N PRO A 116 -28.55 26.73 -3.79
CA PRO A 116 -28.19 28.14 -3.64
C PRO A 116 -27.85 28.54 -2.22
N ARG A 117 -26.89 29.45 -2.02
CA ARG A 117 -26.37 29.92 -0.73
C ARG A 117 -25.68 28.85 0.12
N THR A 118 -25.33 27.72 -0.46
CA THR A 118 -24.53 26.69 0.21
C THR A 118 -23.11 27.22 0.51
N LYS A 119 -22.56 26.82 1.67
CA LYS A 119 -21.19 27.13 2.07
C LYS A 119 -20.49 25.82 2.44
N LEU A 120 -19.57 25.40 1.60
CA LEU A 120 -18.81 24.17 1.75
C LEU A 120 -17.33 24.50 1.94
N PHE A 121 -16.60 23.57 2.56
CA PHE A 121 -15.15 23.67 2.69
C PHE A 121 -14.46 22.33 2.46
N CYS A 122 -13.18 22.41 2.10
CA CYS A 122 -12.25 21.29 2.16
C CYS A 122 -11.18 21.61 3.22
N CYS A 123 -10.76 20.62 3.98
CA CYS A 123 -9.60 20.74 4.85
C CYS A 123 -8.74 19.48 4.79
N ALA A 124 -7.43 19.68 4.99
CA ALA A 124 -6.43 18.63 5.13
C ALA A 124 -5.39 19.07 6.16
N PRO A 125 -4.52 18.16 6.65
CA PRO A 125 -3.48 18.51 7.62
C PRO A 125 -2.54 19.62 7.15
N GLY A 126 -2.21 19.66 5.86
CA GLY A 126 -1.37 20.68 5.22
C GLY A 126 -2.20 21.70 4.42
N LYS A 127 -2.26 22.95 4.86
CA LYS A 127 -3.06 24.00 4.19
C LYS A 127 -2.60 24.28 2.75
N GLU A 128 -1.30 24.44 2.51
CA GLU A 128 -0.75 24.69 1.17
C GLU A 128 -1.01 23.50 0.23
N GLN A 129 -0.85 22.29 0.74
CA GLN A 129 -1.13 21.05 -0.02
C GLN A 129 -2.61 20.96 -0.38
N ALA A 130 -3.51 21.19 0.58
CA ALA A 130 -4.95 21.19 0.34
C ALA A 130 -5.35 22.26 -0.69
N ALA A 131 -4.81 23.47 -0.61
CA ALA A 131 -5.09 24.54 -1.55
C ALA A 131 -4.62 24.17 -2.97
N ARG A 132 -3.40 23.64 -3.10
CA ARG A 132 -2.82 23.23 -4.38
C ARG A 132 -3.64 22.10 -5.03
N ILE A 133 -3.91 21.01 -4.29
CA ILE A 133 -4.69 19.87 -4.81
C ILE A 133 -6.10 20.34 -5.22
N THR A 134 -6.74 21.17 -4.41
CA THR A 134 -8.06 21.72 -4.75
C THR A 134 -7.98 22.59 -6.03
N GLN A 135 -6.94 23.40 -6.22
CA GLN A 135 -6.78 24.22 -7.43
C GLN A 135 -6.58 23.35 -8.67
N GLU A 136 -5.69 22.35 -8.61
CA GLU A 136 -5.44 21.41 -9.70
C GLU A 136 -6.74 20.68 -10.09
N CYS A 137 -7.47 20.13 -9.11
CA CYS A 137 -8.75 19.46 -9.36
C CYS A 137 -9.81 20.40 -9.96
N LEU A 138 -9.86 21.66 -9.54
CA LEU A 138 -10.80 22.63 -10.10
C LEU A 138 -10.46 23.04 -11.53
N ASP A 139 -9.16 23.10 -11.86
CA ASP A 139 -8.72 23.34 -13.24
C ASP A 139 -9.17 22.20 -14.15
N ASP A 140 -8.93 20.95 -13.77
CA ASP A 140 -9.40 19.79 -14.51
C ASP A 140 -10.92 19.76 -14.64
N ILE A 141 -11.66 20.05 -13.55
CA ILE A 141 -13.14 20.10 -13.58
C ILE A 141 -13.63 21.14 -14.56
N PHE A 142 -13.03 22.32 -14.60
CA PHE A 142 -13.47 23.39 -15.48
C PHE A 142 -12.99 23.21 -16.93
N GLU A 143 -11.90 22.46 -17.14
CA GLU A 143 -11.50 22.02 -18.47
C GLU A 143 -12.46 20.96 -19.02
N PHE A 144 -12.80 19.95 -18.23
CA PHE A 144 -13.67 18.85 -18.66
C PHE A 144 -15.15 19.24 -18.72
N PHE A 145 -15.57 20.16 -17.86
CA PHE A 145 -16.95 20.63 -17.77
C PHE A 145 -17.04 22.17 -17.81
N PRO A 146 -16.77 22.80 -18.96
CA PRO A 146 -16.67 24.26 -19.06
C PRO A 146 -17.92 25.02 -18.59
N LEU A 147 -19.12 24.43 -18.73
CA LEU A 147 -20.36 25.04 -18.29
C LEU A 147 -20.42 25.23 -16.75
N LEU A 148 -19.72 24.42 -15.99
CA LEU A 148 -19.62 24.60 -14.51
C LEU A 148 -18.86 25.86 -14.16
N LYS A 149 -17.86 26.25 -14.96
CA LYS A 149 -17.07 27.45 -14.75
C LYS A 149 -17.92 28.73 -14.93
N GLU A 150 -18.88 28.71 -15.81
CA GLU A 150 -19.78 29.84 -16.04
C GLU A 150 -20.67 30.16 -14.83
N GLU A 151 -20.88 29.22 -13.93
CA GLU A 151 -21.60 29.45 -12.67
C GLU A 151 -20.73 30.13 -11.59
N VAL A 152 -19.39 30.23 -11.81
CA VAL A 152 -18.46 30.81 -10.86
C VAL A 152 -18.29 32.30 -11.10
N LYS A 153 -18.61 33.09 -10.07
CA LYS A 153 -18.45 34.56 -10.06
C LYS A 153 -17.02 34.99 -9.74
N ILE A 154 -16.41 34.35 -8.73
CA ILE A 154 -15.05 34.66 -8.25
C ILE A 154 -14.32 33.34 -8.02
N PHE A 155 -13.13 33.24 -8.60
CA PHE A 155 -12.17 32.17 -8.30
C PHE A 155 -10.90 32.82 -7.76
N LYS A 156 -10.75 32.83 -6.43
CA LYS A 156 -9.58 33.34 -5.74
C LYS A 156 -8.57 32.22 -5.54
N ARG A 157 -7.33 32.44 -5.97
CA ARG A 157 -6.20 31.50 -5.86
C ARG A 157 -5.04 32.18 -5.16
N GLU A 158 -4.61 31.59 -4.06
CA GLU A 158 -3.42 31.97 -3.33
C GLU A 158 -2.62 30.70 -3.02
N LYS A 159 -1.36 30.82 -2.65
CA LYS A 159 -0.49 29.68 -2.37
C LYS A 159 -1.08 28.72 -1.33
N ASP A 160 -1.75 29.28 -0.33
CA ASP A 160 -2.29 28.55 0.83
C ASP A 160 -3.81 28.69 0.99
N TYR A 161 -4.49 29.27 -0.02
CA TYR A 161 -5.92 29.53 0.07
C TYR A 161 -6.61 29.48 -1.30
N THR A 162 -7.76 28.82 -1.33
CA THR A 162 -8.62 28.74 -2.52
C THR A 162 -10.05 29.04 -2.14
N LYS A 163 -10.74 29.84 -2.96
CA LYS A 163 -12.15 30.17 -2.75
C LYS A 163 -12.89 30.35 -4.04
N LEU A 164 -13.98 29.65 -4.19
CA LEU A 164 -15.00 29.87 -5.20
C LEU A 164 -16.20 30.61 -4.61
N VAL A 165 -16.73 31.57 -5.36
CA VAL A 165 -18.01 32.22 -5.09
C VAL A 165 -18.87 32.05 -6.32
N PHE A 166 -20.05 31.48 -6.18
CA PHE A 166 -20.98 31.24 -7.27
C PHE A 166 -21.99 32.39 -7.40
N TYR A 167 -22.57 32.55 -8.60
CA TYR A 167 -23.60 33.58 -8.84
C TYR A 167 -24.83 33.41 -7.96
N ASN A 168 -25.18 32.18 -7.58
CA ASN A 168 -26.32 31.88 -6.70
C ASN A 168 -26.02 32.11 -5.20
N GLY A 169 -24.87 32.75 -4.86
CA GLY A 169 -24.44 33.06 -3.50
C GLY A 169 -23.77 31.92 -2.73
N SER A 170 -23.59 30.74 -3.35
CA SER A 170 -22.85 29.65 -2.75
C SER A 170 -21.35 29.93 -2.70
N LYS A 171 -20.67 29.30 -1.75
CA LYS A 171 -19.23 29.45 -1.55
C LYS A 171 -18.60 28.09 -1.27
N TYR A 172 -17.42 27.88 -1.84
CA TYR A 172 -16.55 26.75 -1.55
C TYR A 172 -15.14 27.27 -1.28
N ASP A 173 -14.54 26.91 -0.17
CA ASP A 173 -13.20 27.38 0.20
C ASP A 173 -12.38 26.29 0.91
N VAL A 174 -11.05 26.48 0.95
CA VAL A 174 -10.13 25.65 1.73
C VAL A 174 -9.97 26.25 3.12
N VAL A 175 -10.19 25.44 4.16
CA VAL A 175 -10.10 25.80 5.56
C VAL A 175 -8.88 25.14 6.18
N GLN A 176 -8.16 25.88 7.00
CA GLN A 176 -7.03 25.35 7.74
C GLN A 176 -7.50 24.58 8.98
N MET A 177 -6.84 23.46 9.27
CA MET A 177 -7.07 22.66 10.47
C MET A 177 -6.31 23.27 11.67
N LYS A 178 -6.81 24.40 12.18
CA LYS A 178 -6.23 25.15 13.32
C LYS A 178 -7.31 25.88 14.10
N ASP A 179 -7.01 26.21 15.36
CA ASP A 179 -7.89 27.00 16.23
C ASP A 179 -8.32 28.35 15.65
N SER A 180 -7.47 28.97 14.84
CA SER A 180 -7.79 30.24 14.14
C SER A 180 -8.95 30.13 13.13
N SER A 181 -9.37 28.93 12.77
CA SER A 181 -10.50 28.68 11.87
C SER A 181 -11.86 28.74 12.55
N ARG A 182 -11.92 28.94 13.88
CA ARG A 182 -13.17 29.09 14.63
C ARG A 182 -14.01 30.25 14.11
N GLY A 183 -15.34 30.11 14.19
CA GLY A 183 -16.31 31.17 13.86
C GLY A 183 -16.78 31.21 12.40
N GLY A 184 -16.21 30.45 11.51
CA GLY A 184 -16.71 30.29 10.15
C GLY A 184 -17.98 29.45 10.10
N ARG A 185 -19.08 29.97 9.53
CA ARG A 185 -20.32 29.17 9.35
C ARG A 185 -20.28 28.45 8.01
N ARG A 186 -20.36 27.10 8.02
CA ARG A 186 -20.40 26.22 6.87
C ARG A 186 -21.59 25.24 7.00
N PHE A 187 -21.98 24.60 5.90
CA PHE A 187 -23.12 23.67 5.85
C PHE A 187 -22.68 22.24 5.53
N GLY A 188 -21.41 22.05 5.26
CA GLY A 188 -20.79 20.76 5.01
C GLY A 188 -19.30 20.94 4.68
N GLY A 189 -18.53 19.87 4.84
CA GLY A 189 -17.10 19.87 4.59
C GLY A 189 -16.58 18.50 4.14
N ALA A 190 -15.47 18.54 3.44
CA ALA A 190 -14.64 17.39 3.16
C ALA A 190 -13.35 17.46 3.97
N ILE A 191 -12.99 16.34 4.56
CA ILE A 191 -11.78 16.16 5.34
C ILE A 191 -10.92 15.15 4.59
N GLU A 192 -9.84 15.63 3.98
CA GLU A 192 -8.91 14.82 3.23
C GLU A 192 -7.74 14.36 4.09
N GLU A 193 -7.15 13.23 3.71
CA GLU A 193 -5.95 12.65 4.32
C GLU A 193 -6.05 12.48 5.84
N ILE A 194 -7.22 12.07 6.34
CA ILE A 194 -7.45 11.81 7.77
C ILE A 194 -6.53 10.72 8.34
N GLY A 195 -5.95 9.88 7.47
CA GLY A 195 -4.93 8.88 7.82
C GLY A 195 -3.49 9.42 7.87
N ASP A 196 -3.26 10.73 7.65
CA ASP A 196 -1.91 11.31 7.79
C ASP A 196 -1.48 11.37 9.26
N LYS A 197 -0.20 11.12 9.53
CA LYS A 197 0.38 11.17 10.89
C LYS A 197 0.28 12.54 11.56
N LYS A 198 0.14 13.61 10.76
CA LYS A 198 -0.01 15.00 11.24
C LYS A 198 -1.47 15.38 11.50
N PHE A 199 -2.40 14.45 11.27
CA PHE A 199 -3.81 14.71 11.46
C PHE A 199 -4.15 14.83 12.95
N ASP A 200 -4.84 15.91 13.33
CA ASP A 200 -5.24 16.21 14.70
C ASP A 200 -6.75 15.99 14.87
N GLY A 201 -7.12 14.87 15.49
CA GLY A 201 -8.51 14.51 15.76
C GLY A 201 -9.20 15.45 16.76
N ASP A 202 -8.47 16.04 17.70
CA ASP A 202 -9.02 16.98 18.68
C ASP A 202 -9.40 18.30 18.02
N ILE A 203 -8.57 18.82 17.12
CA ILE A 203 -8.90 20.00 16.30
C ILE A 203 -10.08 19.68 15.38
N LEU A 204 -10.14 18.50 14.78
CA LEU A 204 -11.31 18.12 13.99
C LEU A 204 -12.59 18.24 14.80
N ASN A 205 -12.64 17.61 15.96
CA ASN A 205 -13.84 17.54 16.80
C ASN A 205 -14.18 18.89 17.45
N SER A 206 -13.20 19.66 17.91
CA SER A 206 -13.41 20.90 18.65
C SER A 206 -13.56 22.15 17.78
N VAL A 207 -13.03 22.13 16.54
CA VAL A 207 -13.02 23.31 15.66
C VAL A 207 -13.74 23.03 14.35
N VAL A 208 -13.34 21.99 13.61
CA VAL A 208 -13.80 21.78 12.22
C VAL A 208 -15.25 21.31 12.16
N ILE A 209 -15.63 20.30 12.94
CA ILE A 209 -17.01 19.81 12.96
C ILE A 209 -18.00 20.88 13.43
N PRO A 210 -17.72 21.69 14.48
CA PRO A 210 -18.58 22.80 14.88
C PRO A 210 -18.82 23.86 13.81
N LEU A 211 -17.93 24.03 12.81
CA LEU A 211 -18.19 24.94 11.68
C LEU A 211 -19.49 24.56 10.92
N MET A 212 -19.86 23.29 10.94
CA MET A 212 -21.03 22.73 10.24
C MET A 212 -22.29 22.71 11.10
N ALA A 213 -22.29 23.30 12.30
CA ALA A 213 -23.43 23.26 13.23
C ALA A 213 -24.73 23.84 12.66
N ASN A 214 -24.63 24.77 11.68
CA ASN A 214 -25.78 25.48 11.14
C ASN A 214 -26.38 24.75 9.92
N SER A 215 -27.70 24.82 9.78
CA SER A 215 -28.39 24.37 8.59
C SER A 215 -28.46 25.48 7.53
N ARG A 216 -28.46 25.08 6.26
CA ARG A 216 -28.65 26.01 5.14
C ARG A 216 -30.06 26.58 5.14
N VAL A 217 -30.19 27.88 4.94
CA VAL A 217 -31.45 28.56 4.73
C VAL A 217 -31.70 28.66 3.22
N ALA A 218 -32.81 28.12 2.75
CA ALA A 218 -33.22 28.19 1.36
C ALA A 218 -33.58 29.64 0.93
N MET A 219 -33.74 29.88 -0.37
CA MET A 219 -34.07 31.21 -0.90
C MET A 219 -35.40 31.77 -0.35
N CYS A 220 -36.30 30.91 0.08
CA CYS A 220 -37.56 31.31 0.72
C CYS A 220 -37.41 31.76 2.17
N GLY A 221 -36.17 31.81 2.72
CA GLY A 221 -35.90 32.21 4.09
C GLY A 221 -36.14 31.14 5.15
N LYS A 222 -36.48 29.90 4.77
CA LYS A 222 -36.73 28.79 5.68
C LYS A 222 -35.70 27.69 5.49
N VAL A 223 -35.44 26.91 6.54
CA VAL A 223 -34.66 25.67 6.47
C VAL A 223 -35.55 24.59 5.88
N ASP A 224 -35.04 23.88 4.88
CA ASP A 224 -35.71 22.70 4.34
C ASP A 224 -35.29 21.47 5.17
N LEU A 225 -36.24 20.89 5.90
CA LEU A 225 -36.00 19.74 6.77
C LEU A 225 -35.74 18.44 5.99
N ASN A 226 -36.11 18.39 4.73
CA ASN A 226 -35.87 17.23 3.85
C ASN A 226 -34.51 17.29 3.16
N GLU A 227 -33.81 18.43 3.26
CA GLU A 227 -32.47 18.57 2.73
C GLU A 227 -31.44 17.94 3.68
N ILE A 228 -30.43 17.29 3.11
CA ILE A 228 -29.32 16.77 3.91
C ILE A 228 -28.42 17.92 4.33
N HIS A 229 -28.42 18.22 5.62
CA HIS A 229 -27.59 19.23 6.25
C HIS A 229 -26.35 18.62 6.92
N LYS A 230 -25.33 19.44 7.17
CA LYS A 230 -24.13 19.05 7.94
C LYS A 230 -23.42 17.86 7.32
N ARG A 231 -23.16 17.93 6.00
CA ARG A 231 -22.44 16.87 5.30
C ARG A 231 -21.01 16.77 5.79
N GLU A 232 -20.60 15.59 6.15
CA GLU A 232 -19.25 15.23 6.54
C GLU A 232 -18.73 14.17 5.58
N ILE A 233 -17.73 14.52 4.75
CA ILE A 233 -17.14 13.62 3.78
C ILE A 233 -15.67 13.42 4.15
N TYR A 234 -15.30 12.18 4.46
CA TYR A 234 -13.94 11.77 4.79
C TYR A 234 -13.35 10.96 3.64
N ILE A 235 -12.16 11.35 3.19
CA ILE A 235 -11.48 10.71 2.07
C ILE A 235 -10.03 10.47 2.46
N THR A 236 -9.58 9.21 2.37
CA THR A 236 -8.23 8.83 2.74
C THR A 236 -7.80 7.53 2.06
N THR A 237 -6.52 7.21 2.13
CA THR A 237 -6.00 5.83 2.05
C THR A 237 -6.14 5.18 3.42
N ALA A 238 -6.03 3.84 3.50
CA ALA A 238 -6.04 3.18 4.79
C ALA A 238 -4.83 3.58 5.64
N SER A 239 -4.95 3.41 6.94
CA SER A 239 -3.94 3.78 7.94
C SER A 239 -3.74 2.64 8.95
N PRO A 240 -2.74 2.73 9.84
CA PRO A 240 -2.69 1.89 11.04
C PRO A 240 -3.96 2.04 11.88
N GLN A 241 -4.45 0.93 12.46
CA GLN A 241 -5.69 0.91 13.27
C GLN A 241 -5.62 1.77 14.53
N GLN A 242 -4.42 2.08 15.03
CA GLN A 242 -4.23 2.97 16.16
C GLN A 242 -4.48 4.44 15.82
N GLN A 243 -4.57 4.79 14.53
CA GLN A 243 -4.80 6.17 14.11
C GLN A 243 -6.29 6.53 14.12
N PHE A 244 -6.52 7.82 14.26
CA PHE A 244 -7.86 8.40 14.31
C PHE A 244 -8.75 8.01 13.12
N ALA A 245 -8.15 7.86 11.92
CA ALA A 245 -8.88 7.50 10.70
C ALA A 245 -9.63 6.16 10.81
N TYR A 246 -9.01 5.14 11.43
CA TYR A 246 -9.66 3.84 11.60
C TYR A 246 -10.83 3.92 12.58
N ALA A 247 -10.63 4.59 13.72
CA ALA A 247 -11.71 4.79 14.70
C ALA A 247 -12.90 5.55 14.08
N LYS A 248 -12.62 6.58 13.26
CA LYS A 248 -13.64 7.34 12.54
C LYS A 248 -14.33 6.53 11.45
N CYS A 249 -13.58 5.70 10.72
CA CYS A 249 -14.15 4.77 9.74
C CYS A 249 -15.13 3.81 10.41
N LYS A 250 -14.72 3.23 11.55
CA LYS A 250 -15.56 2.32 12.33
C LYS A 250 -16.83 3.01 12.87
N GLU A 251 -16.71 4.22 13.42
CA GLU A 251 -17.87 5.02 13.86
C GLU A 251 -18.90 5.20 12.73
N ILE A 252 -18.44 5.59 11.54
CA ILE A 252 -19.34 5.83 10.40
C ILE A 252 -19.89 4.52 9.83
N PHE A 253 -19.12 3.44 9.89
CA PHE A 253 -19.60 2.10 9.52
C PHE A 253 -20.70 1.62 10.48
N ASP A 254 -20.51 1.80 11.79
CA ASP A 254 -21.51 1.46 12.79
C ASP A 254 -22.79 2.31 12.61
N ASP A 255 -22.67 3.62 12.34
CA ASP A 255 -23.80 4.49 11.99
C ASP A 255 -24.55 3.94 10.75
N MET A 256 -23.82 3.53 9.71
CA MET A 256 -24.40 2.94 8.49
C MET A 256 -25.16 1.65 8.80
N MET A 257 -24.60 0.77 9.61
CA MET A 257 -25.22 -0.50 10.01
C MET A 257 -26.46 -0.28 10.88
N ASN A 258 -26.52 0.79 11.66
CA ASN A 258 -27.69 1.20 12.44
C ASN A 258 -28.79 1.86 11.59
N GLY A 259 -28.56 2.09 10.30
CA GLY A 259 -29.54 2.71 9.40
C GLY A 259 -29.54 4.23 9.41
N ASP A 260 -28.53 4.87 10.00
CA ASP A 260 -28.35 6.31 9.96
C ASP A 260 -27.96 6.78 8.54
N SER A 261 -28.06 8.11 8.32
CA SER A 261 -27.65 8.72 7.05
C SER A 261 -26.12 8.74 6.91
N ALA A 262 -25.53 7.55 6.87
CA ALA A 262 -24.10 7.31 6.78
C ALA A 262 -23.77 6.29 5.67
N PHE A 263 -22.60 6.39 5.08
CA PHE A 263 -22.12 5.44 4.09
C PHE A 263 -20.61 5.29 4.18
N CYS A 264 -20.15 4.04 4.33
CA CYS A 264 -18.75 3.68 4.33
C CYS A 264 -18.45 2.81 3.11
N THR A 265 -17.41 3.14 2.36
CA THR A 265 -17.00 2.39 1.17
C THR A 265 -15.50 2.47 0.94
N GLY A 266 -14.98 1.53 0.16
CA GLY A 266 -13.57 1.50 -0.20
C GLY A 266 -13.34 0.69 -1.47
N ASN A 267 -12.13 0.80 -2.00
CA ASN A 267 -11.67 -0.01 -3.12
C ASN A 267 -10.15 -0.18 -3.08
N SER A 268 -9.68 -1.32 -3.61
CA SER A 268 -8.28 -1.63 -3.83
C SER A 268 -7.80 -1.09 -5.19
N TYR A 269 -6.52 -1.32 -5.49
CA TYR A 269 -5.89 -0.90 -6.74
C TYR A 269 -6.45 -1.59 -7.99
N GLU A 270 -7.07 -2.75 -7.85
CA GLU A 270 -7.64 -3.45 -9.01
C GLU A 270 -8.70 -2.61 -9.72
N LEU A 271 -9.49 -1.85 -8.95
CA LEU A 271 -10.55 -1.02 -9.54
C LEU A 271 -9.99 0.08 -10.48
N PRO A 272 -9.07 0.97 -10.08
CA PRO A 272 -8.50 1.94 -11.00
C PRO A 272 -7.63 1.29 -12.09
N CYS A 273 -6.99 0.15 -11.86
CA CYS A 273 -6.28 -0.60 -12.89
C CYS A 273 -7.24 -1.12 -13.98
N MET A 274 -8.41 -1.65 -13.59
CA MET A 274 -9.43 -2.11 -14.54
C MET A 274 -9.91 -1.01 -15.49
N TYR A 275 -9.88 0.24 -15.04
CA TYR A 275 -10.26 1.41 -15.85
C TYR A 275 -9.05 2.11 -16.50
N GLY A 276 -7.85 1.58 -16.39
CA GLY A 276 -6.62 2.17 -16.95
C GLY A 276 -6.20 3.50 -16.34
N GLN A 277 -6.67 3.82 -15.13
CA GLN A 277 -6.29 5.03 -14.39
C GLN A 277 -5.02 4.85 -13.56
N LEU A 278 -4.69 3.61 -13.25
CA LEU A 278 -3.49 3.22 -12.55
C LEU A 278 -2.81 2.11 -13.35
N ASP A 279 -1.51 2.24 -13.56
CA ASP A 279 -0.71 1.27 -14.28
C ASP A 279 -0.50 0.02 -13.41
N ILE A 280 -0.92 -1.13 -13.92
CA ILE A 280 -0.81 -2.41 -13.20
C ILE A 280 0.65 -2.82 -13.08
N ASP A 281 1.48 -2.61 -14.09
CA ASP A 281 2.90 -3.00 -14.07
C ASP A 281 3.65 -2.19 -12.99
N PHE A 282 3.34 -0.90 -12.85
CA PHE A 282 3.87 -0.07 -11.78
C PHE A 282 3.46 -0.58 -10.38
N VAL A 283 2.22 -1.02 -10.21
CA VAL A 283 1.73 -1.53 -8.92
C VAL A 283 2.40 -2.86 -8.58
N GLU A 284 2.52 -3.77 -9.56
CA GLU A 284 3.17 -5.06 -9.37
C GLU A 284 4.67 -4.88 -9.07
N GLU A 285 5.36 -3.94 -9.72
CA GLU A 285 6.74 -3.59 -9.38
C GLU A 285 6.87 -3.14 -7.92
N LYS A 286 5.95 -2.27 -7.44
CA LYS A 286 5.94 -1.84 -6.04
C LYS A 286 5.65 -2.99 -5.09
N LYS A 287 4.73 -3.87 -5.45
CA LYS A 287 4.36 -5.05 -4.66
C LYS A 287 5.52 -6.03 -4.51
N GLU A 288 6.33 -6.19 -5.56
CA GLU A 288 7.48 -7.09 -5.56
C GLU A 288 8.75 -6.44 -4.98
N SER A 289 8.87 -5.12 -5.02
CA SER A 289 10.07 -4.42 -4.54
C SER A 289 10.30 -4.63 -3.04
N PRO A 290 11.47 -5.10 -2.60
CA PRO A 290 11.79 -5.20 -1.17
C PRO A 290 12.03 -3.83 -0.52
N THR A 291 12.30 -2.79 -1.33
CA THR A 291 12.48 -1.42 -0.85
C THR A 291 11.16 -0.74 -0.47
N TYR A 292 10.02 -1.36 -0.80
CA TYR A 292 8.70 -0.84 -0.46
C TYR A 292 8.04 -1.71 0.61
N SER A 293 7.66 -1.09 1.74
CA SER A 293 7.06 -1.79 2.87
C SER A 293 5.75 -2.49 2.46
N ILE A 294 5.62 -3.77 2.82
CA ILE A 294 4.37 -4.50 2.58
C ILE A 294 3.19 -3.89 3.32
N LEU A 295 3.39 -3.35 4.53
CA LEU A 295 2.32 -2.69 5.28
C LEU A 295 1.89 -1.38 4.63
N ASP A 296 2.85 -0.64 4.03
CA ASP A 296 2.51 0.55 3.25
C ASP A 296 1.77 0.16 1.97
N PHE A 297 2.16 -0.93 1.31
CA PHE A 297 1.45 -1.45 0.16
C PHE A 297 0.00 -1.82 0.49
N MET A 298 -0.22 -2.56 1.57
CA MET A 298 -1.56 -2.91 2.05
C MET A 298 -2.41 -1.66 2.32
N ARG A 299 -1.83 -0.62 2.93
CA ARG A 299 -2.56 0.61 3.24
C ARG A 299 -2.84 1.46 2.00
N GLU A 300 -1.83 1.69 1.16
CA GLU A 300 -1.92 2.66 0.05
C GLU A 300 -2.55 2.08 -1.21
N TYR A 301 -2.40 0.78 -1.47
CA TYR A 301 -2.90 0.11 -2.67
C TYR A 301 -4.05 -0.86 -2.42
N GLU A 302 -4.00 -1.67 -1.37
CA GLU A 302 -5.05 -2.64 -1.05
C GLU A 302 -6.16 -2.04 -0.17
N SER A 303 -5.99 -0.82 0.35
CA SER A 303 -6.93 -0.13 1.24
C SER A 303 -7.25 -0.92 2.52
N ILE A 304 -6.27 -1.66 3.04
CA ILE A 304 -6.39 -2.48 4.23
C ILE A 304 -5.84 -1.71 5.44
N TYR A 305 -6.66 -1.56 6.49
CA TYR A 305 -6.22 -1.02 7.76
C TYR A 305 -5.35 -2.04 8.50
N THR A 306 -4.10 -1.66 8.80
CA THR A 306 -3.16 -2.54 9.50
C THR A 306 -3.27 -2.33 11.00
N GLY A 307 -3.55 -3.39 11.78
CA GLY A 307 -3.86 -3.30 13.22
C GLY A 307 -2.70 -3.54 14.16
N SER A 308 -2.97 -3.51 15.48
CA SER A 308 -2.00 -3.79 16.54
C SER A 308 -1.49 -5.24 16.53
N ASP A 309 -2.32 -6.18 16.09
CA ASP A 309 -1.88 -7.57 15.84
C ASP A 309 -0.99 -7.68 14.59
N SER A 310 -0.97 -6.65 13.74
CA SER A 310 -0.09 -6.53 12.59
C SER A 310 1.30 -5.96 12.92
N ASP A 311 1.57 -5.59 14.18
CA ASP A 311 2.93 -5.25 14.62
C ASP A 311 3.81 -6.50 14.71
N SER A 312 3.22 -7.70 14.77
CA SER A 312 3.98 -8.94 14.61
C SER A 312 4.52 -9.04 13.19
N LEU A 313 5.78 -9.43 13.07
CA LEU A 313 6.48 -9.54 11.79
C LEU A 313 5.75 -10.52 10.84
N VAL A 314 5.26 -11.63 11.37
CA VAL A 314 4.46 -12.63 10.68
C VAL A 314 3.38 -13.11 11.67
N SER A 315 2.12 -13.22 11.23
CA SER A 315 1.05 -13.74 12.08
C SER A 315 1.18 -15.25 12.31
N ASP A 316 0.74 -15.72 13.48
CA ASP A 316 0.73 -17.14 13.84
C ASP A 316 -0.03 -17.99 12.80
N GLU A 317 -1.15 -17.49 12.28
CA GLU A 317 -1.92 -18.16 11.24
C GLU A 317 -1.09 -18.42 9.96
N LYS A 318 -0.28 -17.43 9.53
CA LYS A 318 0.58 -17.59 8.34
C LYS A 318 1.74 -18.54 8.61
N LEU A 319 2.36 -18.46 9.79
CA LEU A 319 3.40 -19.40 10.19
C LEU A 319 2.88 -20.84 10.16
N ASN A 320 1.71 -21.09 10.74
CA ASN A 320 1.09 -22.41 10.76
C ASN A 320 0.75 -22.90 9.34
N LYS A 321 0.28 -22.02 8.44
CA LYS A 321 0.06 -22.38 7.02
C LYS A 321 1.34 -22.76 6.29
N CYS A 322 2.50 -22.22 6.69
CA CYS A 322 3.79 -22.57 6.10
C CYS A 322 4.36 -23.90 6.62
N ARG A 323 3.82 -24.49 7.70
CA ARG A 323 4.33 -25.72 8.32
C ARG A 323 3.79 -26.99 7.63
N THR A 324 4.27 -27.24 6.44
CA THR A 324 3.76 -28.31 5.56
C THR A 324 4.74 -29.46 5.35
N LEU A 325 6.06 -29.25 5.60
CA LEU A 325 7.09 -30.27 5.40
C LEU A 325 7.04 -31.34 6.49
N GLY A 326 6.80 -32.58 6.07
CA GLY A 326 6.73 -33.71 6.98
C GLY A 326 8.08 -34.30 7.36
N ILE A 327 9.14 -34.12 6.54
CA ILE A 327 10.40 -34.84 6.69
C ILE A 327 11.58 -33.88 6.57
N ALA A 328 12.46 -33.90 7.59
CA ALA A 328 13.72 -33.19 7.55
C ALA A 328 14.73 -33.88 6.64
N GLU A 329 15.56 -33.10 5.95
CA GLU A 329 16.65 -33.61 5.12
C GLU A 329 17.99 -33.38 5.84
N TRP A 330 18.85 -34.41 5.87
CA TRP A 330 20.17 -34.36 6.50
C TRP A 330 21.30 -34.25 5.48
N GLU A 331 21.01 -34.52 4.22
CA GLU A 331 21.92 -34.47 3.09
C GLU A 331 21.16 -34.10 1.82
N HIS A 332 21.88 -33.90 0.73
CA HIS A 332 21.31 -33.60 -0.58
C HIS A 332 20.35 -34.71 -1.04
N CYS A 333 19.13 -34.36 -1.47
CA CYS A 333 18.06 -35.28 -1.85
C CYS A 333 18.33 -36.13 -3.12
N GLY A 334 19.44 -35.91 -3.82
CA GLY A 334 19.82 -36.60 -5.05
C GLY A 334 19.25 -36.00 -6.33
N ASP A 335 18.28 -35.10 -6.29
CA ASP A 335 17.75 -34.41 -7.48
C ASP A 335 18.69 -33.26 -7.91
N THR A 336 19.23 -33.38 -9.11
CA THR A 336 20.17 -32.38 -9.68
C THR A 336 19.51 -31.04 -10.06
N LYS A 337 18.19 -30.97 -10.08
CA LYS A 337 17.46 -29.74 -10.42
C LYS A 337 17.30 -28.81 -9.24
N VAL A 338 17.39 -29.32 -8.02
CA VAL A 338 17.25 -28.52 -6.81
C VAL A 338 18.61 -27.94 -6.38
N GLN A 339 18.54 -26.81 -5.70
CA GLN A 339 19.71 -26.14 -5.14
C GLN A 339 19.55 -26.03 -3.63
N TYR A 340 20.65 -26.03 -2.89
CA TYR A 340 20.63 -25.78 -1.46
C TYR A 340 21.42 -24.51 -1.14
N VAL A 341 20.83 -23.68 -0.31
CA VAL A 341 21.42 -22.47 0.27
C VAL A 341 21.61 -22.69 1.74
N LEU A 342 22.82 -22.52 2.23
CA LEU A 342 23.13 -22.52 3.64
C LEU A 342 23.22 -21.08 4.11
N ALA A 343 22.49 -20.74 5.16
CA ALA A 343 22.48 -19.39 5.72
C ALA A 343 22.89 -19.44 7.19
N TYR A 344 23.91 -18.67 7.57
CA TYR A 344 24.54 -18.77 8.87
C TYR A 344 24.61 -17.42 9.57
N ASP A 345 24.11 -17.38 10.80
CA ASP A 345 24.27 -16.27 11.75
C ASP A 345 25.28 -16.68 12.84
N VAL A 346 26.30 -15.85 13.04
CA VAL A 346 27.47 -16.18 13.86
C VAL A 346 27.35 -15.60 15.27
N SER A 347 27.49 -16.41 16.29
CA SER A 347 27.68 -15.98 17.67
C SER A 347 28.94 -16.54 18.28
N ARG A 348 29.63 -15.75 19.12
CA ARG A 348 30.84 -16.16 19.88
C ARG A 348 30.63 -16.24 21.38
N SER A 349 29.54 -15.71 21.92
CA SER A 349 29.51 -15.48 23.35
C SER A 349 29.18 -16.72 24.17
N ALA A 350 30.19 -17.28 24.79
CA ALA A 350 30.04 -18.18 25.93
C ALA A 350 29.62 -17.46 27.24
N GLY A 351 29.37 -16.15 27.22
CA GLY A 351 29.19 -15.35 28.45
C GLY A 351 28.01 -14.41 28.50
N ARG A 352 27.22 -14.29 27.42
CA ARG A 352 25.89 -13.62 27.46
C ARG A 352 24.83 -14.69 27.30
N GLU A 353 23.96 -14.78 28.30
CA GLU A 353 22.80 -15.66 28.28
C GLU A 353 22.12 -15.59 26.89
N ASN A 354 22.07 -16.75 26.17
CA ASN A 354 21.25 -17.03 24.99
C ASN A 354 21.72 -16.61 23.58
N ALA A 355 23.00 -16.33 23.31
CA ALA A 355 23.44 -16.11 21.93
C ALA A 355 23.98 -17.42 21.31
N LEU A 356 23.27 -17.99 20.37
CA LEU A 356 23.59 -19.24 19.67
C LEU A 356 23.92 -18.95 18.19
N SER A 357 24.93 -19.65 17.65
CA SER A 357 25.10 -19.67 16.19
C SER A 357 24.01 -20.53 15.55
N ALA A 358 23.42 -20.07 14.46
CA ALA A 358 22.35 -20.77 13.77
C ALA A 358 22.67 -20.97 12.29
N LEU A 359 22.54 -22.21 11.81
CA LEU A 359 22.65 -22.57 10.40
C LEU A 359 21.27 -23.04 9.91
N ILE A 360 20.76 -22.40 8.86
CA ILE A 360 19.51 -22.78 8.19
C ILE A 360 19.83 -23.35 6.81
N VAL A 361 19.23 -24.48 6.51
CA VAL A 361 19.32 -25.14 5.19
C VAL A 361 18.04 -24.90 4.41
N ILE A 362 18.17 -24.13 3.33
CA ILE A 362 17.06 -23.79 2.45
C ILE A 362 17.22 -24.55 1.14
N LYS A 363 16.26 -25.41 0.84
CA LYS A 363 16.14 -26.11 -0.45
C LYS A 363 15.33 -25.25 -1.41
N LEU A 364 15.86 -25.04 -2.60
CA LEU A 364 15.27 -24.25 -3.67
C LEU A 364 14.83 -25.16 -4.81
N ILE A 365 13.53 -25.19 -5.08
CA ILE A 365 12.94 -25.93 -6.19
C ILE A 365 12.63 -24.94 -7.30
N PRO A 366 13.28 -25.01 -8.47
CA PRO A 366 13.11 -24.02 -9.52
C PRO A 366 11.70 -24.07 -10.12
N ARG A 367 11.12 -22.89 -10.32
CA ARG A 367 9.90 -22.68 -11.08
C ARG A 367 10.25 -22.23 -12.51
N GLY A 368 9.36 -22.50 -13.45
CA GLY A 368 9.59 -22.16 -14.86
C GLY A 368 9.78 -20.67 -15.15
N ASP A 369 9.33 -19.80 -14.27
CA ASP A 369 9.39 -18.33 -14.36
C ASP A 369 10.73 -17.69 -13.93
N GLY A 370 11.65 -18.50 -13.38
CA GLY A 370 12.94 -18.02 -12.85
C GLY A 370 12.95 -17.74 -11.36
N THR A 371 11.85 -18.02 -10.68
CA THR A 371 11.73 -18.01 -9.23
C THR A 371 11.90 -19.41 -8.63
N TYR A 372 11.96 -19.49 -7.30
CA TYR A 372 12.11 -20.74 -6.59
C TYR A 372 10.96 -20.93 -5.58
N HIS A 373 10.53 -22.17 -5.43
CA HIS A 373 9.80 -22.59 -4.24
C HIS A 373 10.81 -22.91 -3.14
N LYS A 374 10.61 -22.40 -1.93
CA LYS A 374 11.58 -22.39 -0.85
C LYS A 374 11.14 -23.34 0.26
N GLN A 375 12.02 -24.24 0.70
CA GLN A 375 11.76 -25.17 1.77
C GLN A 375 12.88 -25.10 2.81
N VAL A 376 12.57 -24.83 4.07
CA VAL A 376 13.52 -24.94 5.19
C VAL A 376 13.53 -26.39 5.63
N VAL A 377 14.52 -27.15 5.17
CA VAL A 377 14.58 -28.60 5.32
C VAL A 377 15.33 -29.06 6.56
N ASN A 378 16.20 -28.21 7.12
CA ASN A 378 16.89 -28.47 8.38
C ASN A 378 17.39 -27.17 9.03
N ILE A 379 17.60 -27.22 10.33
CA ILE A 379 18.18 -26.14 11.14
C ILE A 379 19.19 -26.77 12.10
N PHE A 380 20.36 -26.13 12.23
CA PHE A 380 21.36 -26.48 13.22
C PHE A 380 21.59 -25.27 14.14
N SER A 381 21.76 -25.54 15.41
CA SER A 381 22.06 -24.51 16.41
C SER A 381 23.21 -24.99 17.28
N MET A 382 24.17 -24.12 17.57
CA MET A 382 25.36 -24.47 18.34
C MET A 382 25.78 -23.32 19.24
N GLU A 383 26.31 -23.68 20.40
CA GLU A 383 26.86 -22.73 21.35
C GLU A 383 28.26 -22.31 20.94
N GLY A 384 28.62 -21.07 21.22
CA GLY A 384 29.88 -20.34 21.11
C GLY A 384 31.17 -21.11 20.82
N GLN A 385 31.27 -21.72 19.63
CA GLN A 385 32.47 -22.44 19.22
C GLN A 385 33.51 -21.49 18.60
N HIS A 386 34.79 -21.91 18.63
CA HIS A 386 35.88 -21.18 17.98
C HIS A 386 35.67 -21.11 16.46
N ASP A 387 36.08 -20.00 15.84
CA ASP A 387 35.89 -19.72 14.40
C ASP A 387 36.37 -20.85 13.47
N THR A 388 37.51 -21.43 13.78
CA THR A 388 38.08 -22.56 13.03
C THR A 388 37.17 -23.79 13.06
N TRP A 389 36.58 -24.08 14.22
CA TRP A 389 35.62 -25.18 14.37
C TRP A 389 34.36 -24.90 13.56
N GLN A 390 33.82 -23.67 13.68
CA GLN A 390 32.64 -23.25 12.91
C GLN A 390 32.89 -23.36 11.40
N ALA A 391 34.06 -22.91 10.91
CA ALA A 391 34.45 -23.02 9.53
C ALA A 391 34.51 -24.47 9.02
N LYS A 392 35.11 -25.39 9.80
CA LYS A 392 35.14 -26.83 9.48
C LYS A 392 33.75 -27.43 9.42
N PHE A 393 32.89 -27.13 10.40
CA PHE A 393 31.51 -27.56 10.41
C PHE A 393 30.73 -27.06 9.19
N LEU A 394 30.86 -25.79 8.82
CA LEU A 394 30.23 -25.23 7.64
C LEU A 394 30.70 -25.88 6.34
N LYS A 395 32.01 -26.16 6.19
CA LYS A 395 32.57 -26.88 5.05
C LYS A 395 32.00 -28.30 4.94
N GLU A 396 31.84 -29.01 6.08
CA GLU A 396 31.21 -30.33 6.11
C GLU A 396 29.74 -30.26 5.64
N LYS A 397 28.95 -29.31 6.15
CA LYS A 397 27.56 -29.14 5.76
C LYS A 397 27.41 -28.72 4.28
N VAL A 398 28.28 -27.85 3.78
CA VAL A 398 28.31 -27.52 2.33
C VAL A 398 28.50 -28.78 1.49
N LYS A 399 29.37 -29.70 1.92
CA LYS A 399 29.64 -30.97 1.23
C LYS A 399 28.44 -31.92 1.31
N GLU A 400 27.84 -32.10 2.49
CA GLU A 400 26.67 -32.99 2.72
C GLU A 400 25.48 -32.57 1.86
N TYR A 401 25.16 -31.28 1.85
CA TYR A 401 24.03 -30.77 1.08
C TYR A 401 24.37 -30.41 -0.37
N LYS A 402 25.65 -30.52 -0.78
CA LYS A 402 26.15 -30.04 -2.08
C LYS A 402 25.65 -28.59 -2.34
N ALA A 403 25.79 -27.75 -1.33
CA ALA A 403 25.23 -26.41 -1.34
C ALA A 403 25.80 -25.56 -2.48
N SER A 404 24.96 -24.75 -3.09
CA SER A 404 25.33 -23.82 -4.16
C SER A 404 26.00 -22.58 -3.61
N ILE A 405 25.66 -22.18 -2.37
CA ILE A 405 26.17 -20.97 -1.72
C ILE A 405 26.04 -21.10 -0.19
N LEU A 406 26.95 -20.47 0.51
CA LEU A 406 26.93 -20.23 1.94
C LEU A 406 26.79 -18.72 2.20
N VAL A 407 25.65 -18.30 2.71
CA VAL A 407 25.37 -16.91 3.09
C VAL A 407 25.71 -16.73 4.55
N ILE A 408 26.56 -15.76 4.89
CA ILE A 408 27.04 -15.55 6.24
C ILE A 408 27.03 -14.06 6.61
N ASP A 409 26.60 -13.73 7.84
CA ASP A 409 26.80 -12.39 8.37
C ASP A 409 28.28 -12.15 8.66
N ALA A 410 28.90 -11.29 7.88
CA ALA A 410 30.31 -10.92 7.99
C ALA A 410 30.55 -9.63 8.78
N ASN A 411 29.55 -9.16 9.55
CA ASN A 411 29.72 -8.03 10.46
C ASN A 411 30.38 -8.49 11.76
N GLY A 412 31.37 -7.73 12.22
CA GLY A 412 32.02 -7.98 13.51
C GLY A 412 32.62 -9.40 13.65
N ILE A 413 31.97 -10.22 14.46
CA ILE A 413 32.44 -11.59 14.79
C ILE A 413 32.43 -12.51 13.56
N GLY A 414 31.45 -12.37 12.68
CA GLY A 414 31.33 -13.23 11.51
C GLY A 414 32.46 -13.11 10.51
N SER A 415 33.16 -11.97 10.46
CA SER A 415 34.34 -11.82 9.61
C SER A 415 35.45 -12.83 9.97
N GLY A 416 35.61 -13.19 11.24
CA GLY A 416 36.57 -14.18 11.67
C GLY A 416 36.29 -15.59 11.14
N VAL A 417 35.03 -15.98 11.06
CA VAL A 417 34.65 -17.27 10.45
C VAL A 417 34.89 -17.24 8.94
N VAL A 418 34.60 -16.12 8.25
CA VAL A 418 34.91 -15.95 6.83
C VAL A 418 36.41 -16.02 6.59
N ASP A 419 37.24 -15.39 7.45
CA ASP A 419 38.71 -15.48 7.38
C ASP A 419 39.18 -16.93 7.39
N GLN A 420 38.58 -17.78 8.24
CA GLN A 420 38.90 -19.20 8.33
C GLN A 420 38.41 -20.00 7.10
N LEU A 421 37.25 -19.66 6.56
CA LEU A 421 36.70 -20.33 5.36
C LEU A 421 37.54 -20.10 4.10
N VAL A 422 38.18 -18.94 4.02
CA VAL A 422 39.07 -18.57 2.89
C VAL A 422 40.44 -19.30 2.96
N LEU A 423 40.86 -19.69 4.14
CA LEU A 423 42.16 -20.39 4.34
C LEU A 423 42.01 -21.90 4.13
N ASP A 424 43.12 -22.52 3.73
CA ASP A 424 43.25 -24.00 3.80
C ASP A 424 43.38 -24.43 5.24
N LEU A 425 42.42 -25.18 5.75
CA LEU A 425 42.38 -25.67 7.13
C LEU A 425 42.98 -27.06 7.26
N ASN A 426 43.57 -27.63 6.23
CA ASN A 426 44.10 -29.01 6.18
C ASN A 426 43.09 -30.05 6.68
N ASP A 427 41.79 -29.83 6.39
CA ASP A 427 40.67 -30.68 6.77
C ASP A 427 40.15 -31.57 5.63
N GLY A 428 40.86 -31.59 4.51
CA GLY A 428 40.47 -32.31 3.28
C GLY A 428 39.38 -31.62 2.46
N ASN A 429 38.94 -30.41 2.84
CA ASN A 429 38.05 -29.59 2.08
C ASN A 429 38.80 -28.38 1.46
N PRO A 430 38.46 -27.97 0.23
CA PRO A 430 39.12 -26.84 -0.40
C PRO A 430 38.82 -25.53 0.33
N PRO A 431 39.69 -24.52 0.22
CA PRO A 431 39.38 -23.15 0.65
C PRO A 431 38.21 -22.57 -0.17
N TYR A 432 37.47 -21.64 0.44
CA TYR A 432 36.34 -21.01 -0.22
C TYR A 432 36.65 -19.57 -0.65
N LYS A 433 36.04 -19.15 -1.76
CA LYS A 433 36.12 -17.80 -2.28
C LYS A 433 34.87 -17.02 -1.93
N VAL A 434 35.04 -15.76 -1.51
CA VAL A 434 33.95 -14.82 -1.29
C VAL A 434 33.51 -14.25 -2.64
N VAL A 435 32.22 -14.43 -3.02
CA VAL A 435 31.71 -14.05 -4.35
C VAL A 435 31.33 -12.58 -4.48
N ASN A 436 31.18 -11.86 -3.36
CA ASN A 436 30.78 -10.46 -3.30
C ASN A 436 31.79 -9.58 -2.52
N ASP A 437 33.08 -9.88 -2.61
CA ASP A 437 34.14 -9.13 -1.91
C ASP A 437 34.45 -7.81 -2.65
N VAL A 438 33.63 -6.77 -2.36
CA VAL A 438 33.74 -5.45 -3.03
C VAL A 438 35.02 -4.71 -2.59
N ASP A 439 35.44 -4.86 -1.34
CA ASP A 439 36.56 -4.14 -0.75
C ASP A 439 37.88 -4.89 -0.89
N ASN A 440 37.90 -6.04 -1.57
CA ASN A 440 39.04 -6.95 -1.65
C ASN A 440 39.62 -7.36 -0.30
N GLN A 441 38.79 -7.42 0.74
CA GLN A 441 39.22 -7.76 2.09
C GLN A 441 39.77 -9.18 2.16
N TRP A 442 39.12 -10.12 1.49
CA TRP A 442 39.46 -11.54 1.46
C TRP A 442 40.16 -11.98 0.20
N THR A 443 39.99 -11.26 -0.91
CA THR A 443 40.55 -11.59 -2.23
C THR A 443 42.06 -11.78 -2.18
N LYS A 444 42.79 -11.01 -1.36
CA LYS A 444 44.25 -11.10 -1.17
C LYS A 444 44.73 -12.38 -0.51
N TYR A 445 43.86 -13.12 0.20
CA TYR A 445 44.18 -14.36 0.89
C TYR A 445 43.67 -15.61 0.16
N GLN A 446 42.91 -15.43 -0.94
CA GLN A 446 42.32 -16.52 -1.70
C GLN A 446 43.40 -17.20 -2.58
N THR A 447 43.35 -18.53 -2.58
CA THR A 447 44.20 -19.36 -3.45
C THR A 447 43.52 -19.55 -4.83
N GLU A 448 44.29 -19.94 -5.86
CA GLU A 448 43.74 -20.15 -7.22
C GLU A 448 42.71 -21.28 -7.29
N ASP A 449 42.85 -22.29 -6.46
CA ASP A 449 41.99 -23.47 -6.33
C ASP A 449 40.77 -23.25 -5.39
N ALA A 450 40.59 -22.04 -4.84
CA ALA A 450 39.48 -21.71 -3.99
C ALA A 450 38.13 -21.75 -4.74
N ILE A 451 37.13 -22.42 -4.15
CA ILE A 451 35.79 -22.57 -4.74
C ILE A 451 34.93 -21.34 -4.41
N PRO A 452 34.26 -20.70 -5.39
CA PRO A 452 33.34 -19.58 -5.14
C PRO A 452 32.10 -20.10 -4.38
N MET A 453 32.05 -19.85 -3.05
CA MET A 453 31.05 -20.45 -2.18
C MET A 453 30.46 -19.48 -1.16
N VAL A 454 31.17 -18.44 -0.73
CA VAL A 454 30.73 -17.59 0.37
C VAL A 454 30.14 -16.29 -0.14
N PHE A 455 28.92 -15.98 0.28
CA PHE A 455 28.29 -14.66 0.14
C PHE A 455 28.31 -13.96 1.49
N ALA A 456 29.18 -12.97 1.63
CA ALA A 456 29.39 -12.24 2.88
C ALA A 456 28.46 -11.03 2.97
N LEU A 457 27.56 -11.01 3.95
CA LEU A 457 26.69 -9.87 4.21
C LEU A 457 27.42 -8.85 5.11
N LYS A 458 27.48 -7.60 4.63
CA LYS A 458 28.03 -6.47 5.40
C LYS A 458 27.06 -5.31 5.40
N SER A 459 26.85 -4.70 6.56
CA SER A 459 25.96 -3.55 6.76
C SER A 459 26.36 -2.28 6.00
N GLN A 460 27.61 -2.19 5.53
CA GLN A 460 28.15 -1.03 4.80
C GLN A 460 27.90 -1.07 3.27
N ILE A 461 27.45 -2.18 2.73
CA ILE A 461 27.16 -2.30 1.30
C ILE A 461 25.79 -1.69 1.04
N LYS A 462 25.69 -0.67 0.17
CA LYS A 462 24.44 0.03 -0.17
C LYS A 462 23.29 -0.89 -0.63
N GLU A 463 23.61 -2.07 -1.12
CA GLU A 463 22.67 -3.07 -1.61
C GLU A 463 22.12 -4.01 -0.53
N THR A 464 22.63 -3.96 0.71
CA THR A 464 22.24 -4.85 1.82
C THR A 464 21.64 -4.08 2.99
N LYS A 465 20.63 -3.23 2.72
CA LYS A 465 19.94 -2.53 3.79
C LYS A 465 19.11 -3.52 4.63
N ASN A 466 19.19 -3.40 5.93
CA ASN A 466 18.43 -4.23 6.88
C ASN A 466 16.91 -4.14 6.61
N SER A 467 16.42 -2.96 6.24
CA SER A 467 15.01 -2.75 5.86
C SER A 467 14.57 -3.59 4.65
N ASP A 468 15.46 -3.77 3.66
CA ASP A 468 15.13 -4.54 2.45
C ASP A 468 15.04 -6.05 2.77
N MET A 469 15.91 -6.55 3.65
CA MET A 469 15.88 -7.92 4.14
C MET A 469 14.63 -8.21 4.95
N ILE A 470 14.24 -7.30 5.86
CA ILE A 470 13.01 -7.41 6.66
C ILE A 470 11.77 -7.41 5.76
N ASN A 471 11.70 -6.48 4.81
CA ASN A 471 10.57 -6.41 3.88
C ASN A 471 10.48 -7.66 2.99
N ASN A 472 11.62 -8.21 2.57
CA ASN A 472 11.65 -9.42 1.77
C ASN A 472 11.11 -10.63 2.54
N ILE A 473 11.57 -10.88 3.76
CA ILE A 473 11.10 -12.02 4.56
C ILE A 473 9.59 -11.90 4.87
N MET A 474 9.09 -10.70 5.17
CA MET A 474 7.66 -10.46 5.36
C MET A 474 6.86 -10.80 4.10
N LYS A 475 7.36 -10.47 2.91
CA LYS A 475 6.72 -10.80 1.62
C LYS A 475 6.68 -12.29 1.36
N VAL A 476 7.78 -12.99 1.64
CA VAL A 476 7.86 -14.46 1.48
C VAL A 476 6.79 -15.16 2.32
N PHE A 477 6.67 -14.80 3.61
CA PHE A 477 5.62 -15.37 4.48
C PHE A 477 4.21 -14.92 4.11
N SER A 478 4.04 -13.68 3.66
CA SER A 478 2.72 -13.17 3.23
C SER A 478 2.19 -13.88 1.99
N LYS A 479 3.09 -14.25 1.06
CA LYS A 479 2.75 -15.01 -0.16
C LYS A 479 2.65 -16.52 0.10
N LEU A 480 2.95 -17.00 1.31
CA LEU A 480 3.11 -18.43 1.64
C LEU A 480 4.12 -19.11 0.71
N ASP A 481 5.18 -18.41 0.32
CA ASP A 481 6.19 -18.85 -0.64
C ASP A 481 7.39 -19.52 0.05
N ILE A 482 7.12 -20.13 1.19
CA ILE A 482 8.08 -20.88 2.00
C ILE A 482 7.37 -22.01 2.73
N GLU A 483 8.02 -23.16 2.83
CA GLU A 483 7.56 -24.27 3.65
C GLU A 483 8.54 -24.51 4.81
N LEU A 484 7.98 -24.78 5.98
CA LEU A 484 8.69 -25.11 7.21
C LEU A 484 8.33 -26.52 7.64
N LEU A 485 9.18 -27.14 8.46
CA LEU A 485 8.87 -28.44 9.05
C LEU A 485 7.64 -28.37 9.97
N LYS A 486 6.85 -29.43 9.96
CA LYS A 486 5.70 -29.64 10.84
C LYS A 486 6.10 -29.64 12.31
N THR A 487 5.12 -29.75 13.19
CA THR A 487 5.38 -29.93 14.62
C THR A 487 6.12 -31.28 14.88
N PRO A 488 6.90 -31.43 15.97
CA PRO A 488 7.62 -32.66 16.24
C PRO A 488 6.73 -33.90 16.18
N ASN A 489 5.56 -33.86 16.83
CA ASN A 489 4.62 -34.98 16.85
C ASN A 489 4.11 -35.38 15.45
N GLU A 490 3.87 -34.42 14.55
CA GLU A 490 3.39 -34.68 13.19
C GLU A 490 4.54 -35.14 12.29
N GLY A 491 5.70 -34.50 12.41
CA GLY A 491 6.88 -34.82 11.64
C GLY A 491 7.40 -36.22 11.91
N ILE A 492 7.46 -36.61 13.17
CA ILE A 492 7.87 -37.99 13.55
C ILE A 492 6.87 -39.03 13.02
N LYS A 493 5.58 -38.77 13.12
CA LYS A 493 4.58 -39.66 12.50
C LYS A 493 4.76 -39.83 10.99
N ASP A 494 5.09 -38.73 10.28
CA ASP A 494 5.33 -38.81 8.85
C ASP A 494 6.64 -39.53 8.54
N LEU A 495 7.67 -39.39 9.36
CA LEU A 495 8.95 -40.08 9.25
C LEU A 495 8.78 -41.61 9.51
N GLU A 496 8.04 -41.97 10.56
CA GLU A 496 7.70 -43.39 10.87
C GLU A 496 6.93 -44.06 9.73
N LYS A 497 5.97 -43.34 9.13
CA LYS A 497 5.23 -43.84 7.95
C LYS A 497 6.15 -44.07 6.75
N LYS A 498 7.07 -43.15 6.48
CA LYS A 498 8.04 -43.29 5.38
C LYS A 498 8.98 -44.46 5.61
N ASN A 499 9.51 -44.60 6.80
CA ASN A 499 10.50 -45.62 7.13
C ASN A 499 9.84 -46.99 7.45
N LYS A 500 8.53 -47.04 7.59
CA LYS A 500 7.77 -48.24 8.02
C LYS A 500 8.27 -48.82 9.34
N LYS A 501 8.89 -48.01 10.20
CA LYS A 501 9.46 -48.38 11.49
C LYS A 501 9.03 -47.34 12.52
N LYS A 502 8.54 -47.79 13.67
CA LYS A 502 8.26 -46.93 14.81
C LYS A 502 9.53 -46.73 15.62
N PHE A 503 9.75 -45.52 16.09
CA PHE A 503 10.80 -45.28 17.08
C PHE A 503 10.42 -45.87 18.43
N LYS A 504 11.41 -46.30 19.20
CA LYS A 504 11.17 -46.69 20.58
C LYS A 504 11.09 -45.39 21.40
N ASP A 505 10.12 -45.35 22.31
CA ASP A 505 10.02 -44.23 23.26
C ASP A 505 11.35 -44.08 24.03
N ASP A 506 11.77 -42.85 24.23
CA ASP A 506 13.03 -42.45 24.89
C ASP A 506 14.31 -42.99 24.21
N SER A 507 14.27 -43.33 22.92
CA SER A 507 15.47 -43.75 22.20
C SER A 507 16.32 -42.55 21.74
N GLU A 508 17.63 -42.69 21.69
CA GLU A 508 18.56 -41.71 21.15
C GLU A 508 18.25 -41.41 19.67
N GLU A 509 17.81 -42.42 18.89
CA GLU A 509 17.38 -42.29 17.51
C GLU A 509 16.17 -41.32 17.38
N LEU A 510 15.21 -41.42 18.30
CA LEU A 510 14.05 -40.52 18.34
C LEU A 510 14.48 -39.09 18.69
N ALA A 511 15.29 -38.93 19.71
CA ALA A 511 15.77 -37.61 20.12
C ALA A 511 16.51 -36.89 18.99
N ILE A 512 17.41 -37.59 18.28
CA ILE A 512 18.10 -37.02 17.11
C ILE A 512 17.10 -36.66 15.98
N ALA A 513 16.12 -37.53 15.71
CA ALA A 513 15.13 -37.30 14.67
C ALA A 513 14.21 -36.09 14.96
N GLU A 514 13.98 -35.77 16.24
CA GLU A 514 13.14 -34.65 16.67
C GLU A 514 13.85 -33.28 16.59
N ILE A 515 15.18 -33.23 16.64
CA ILE A 515 15.96 -31.98 16.67
C ILE A 515 15.54 -30.96 15.60
N PRO A 516 15.42 -31.31 14.29
CA PRO A 516 15.07 -30.33 13.26
C PRO A 516 13.68 -29.71 13.48
N TYR A 517 12.73 -30.48 13.97
CA TYR A 517 11.36 -30.03 14.22
C TYR A 517 11.29 -29.12 15.46
N ILE A 518 12.05 -29.45 16.52
CA ILE A 518 12.19 -28.63 17.73
C ILE A 518 12.84 -27.28 17.37
N LEU A 519 13.91 -27.32 16.57
CA LEU A 519 14.60 -26.08 16.15
C LEU A 519 13.71 -25.24 15.21
N THR A 520 12.82 -25.87 14.43
CA THR A 520 11.81 -25.16 13.64
C THR A 520 10.75 -24.50 14.54
N ASN A 521 10.32 -25.16 15.64
CA ASN A 521 9.47 -24.51 16.63
C ASN A 521 10.14 -23.27 17.22
N ASN A 522 11.42 -23.40 17.62
CA ASN A 522 12.18 -22.28 18.14
C ASN A 522 12.30 -21.13 17.13
N LEU A 523 12.49 -21.42 15.84
CA LEU A 523 12.44 -20.41 14.77
C LEU A 523 11.07 -19.71 14.71
N CYS A 524 9.98 -20.45 14.82
CA CYS A 524 8.63 -19.87 14.84
C CYS A 524 8.44 -18.97 16.07
N ASP A 525 8.92 -19.39 17.25
CA ASP A 525 8.88 -18.60 18.48
C ASP A 525 9.72 -17.31 18.36
N GLU A 526 10.91 -17.39 17.75
CA GLU A 526 11.71 -16.21 17.42
C GLU A 526 10.95 -15.24 16.53
N ILE A 527 10.32 -15.73 15.45
CA ILE A 527 9.54 -14.89 14.53
C ILE A 527 8.33 -14.24 15.23
N MET A 528 7.61 -14.98 16.07
CA MET A 528 6.47 -14.45 16.84
C MET A 528 6.90 -13.42 17.89
N ASN A 529 8.12 -13.53 18.41
CA ASN A 529 8.70 -12.56 19.35
C ASN A 529 9.14 -11.24 18.69
N LEU A 530 9.06 -11.11 17.37
CA LEU A 530 9.50 -9.93 16.63
C LEU A 530 8.32 -9.06 16.22
N LYS A 531 8.47 -7.76 16.49
CA LYS A 531 7.55 -6.72 16.02
C LYS A 531 8.20 -5.88 14.94
N TYR A 532 7.40 -5.56 13.93
CA TYR A 532 7.79 -4.60 12.90
C TYR A 532 7.72 -3.18 13.46
N LYS A 533 8.76 -2.41 13.22
CA LYS A 533 8.85 -1.00 13.61
C LYS A 533 9.29 -0.16 12.42
N GLN A 534 8.49 0.83 12.07
CA GLN A 534 8.87 1.79 11.04
C GLN A 534 9.58 2.99 11.68
N ARG A 535 10.80 3.29 11.22
CA ARG A 535 11.57 4.48 11.61
C ARG A 535 11.77 5.39 10.39
N GLY A 536 10.87 6.35 10.19
CA GLY A 536 10.90 7.18 8.97
C GLY A 536 10.62 6.33 7.73
N ASN A 537 11.58 6.28 6.81
CA ASN A 537 11.51 5.45 5.60
C ASN A 537 12.14 4.06 5.76
N ASP A 538 12.79 3.77 6.89
CA ASP A 538 13.45 2.50 7.14
C ASP A 538 12.57 1.57 7.97
N SER A 539 12.65 0.28 7.66
CA SER A 539 12.02 -0.80 8.41
C SER A 539 13.00 -1.37 9.42
N ASP A 540 12.54 -1.57 10.65
CA ASP A 540 13.32 -2.15 11.74
C ASP A 540 12.50 -3.23 12.45
N ILE A 541 13.13 -4.04 13.26
CA ILE A 541 12.48 -5.06 14.09
C ILE A 541 12.83 -4.84 15.55
N GLU A 542 11.85 -5.06 16.42
CA GLU A 542 12.01 -4.99 17.87
C GLU A 542 11.61 -6.33 18.51
N GLN A 543 12.44 -6.85 19.40
CA GLN A 543 12.10 -8.03 20.19
C GLN A 543 11.11 -7.67 21.29
N VAL A 544 10.01 -8.40 21.40
CA VAL A 544 9.04 -8.26 22.50
C VAL A 544 9.68 -8.68 23.82
N SER A 545 10.38 -9.80 23.81
CA SER A 545 11.20 -10.27 24.92
C SER A 545 12.63 -10.50 24.48
N ARG A 546 13.59 -9.94 25.23
CA ARG A 546 15.02 -10.15 24.98
C ARG A 546 15.52 -11.53 25.43
N SER A 547 14.71 -12.28 26.18
CA SER A 547 15.04 -13.65 26.60
C SER A 547 14.95 -14.68 25.47
N ILE A 548 14.18 -14.37 24.41
CA ILE A 548 14.05 -15.21 23.21
C ILE A 548 15.08 -14.72 22.20
N PRO A 549 16.04 -15.56 21.75
CA PRO A 549 17.03 -15.17 20.75
C PRO A 549 16.38 -14.85 19.40
N LYS A 550 17.14 -14.34 18.44
CA LYS A 550 16.69 -14.08 17.07
C LYS A 550 17.64 -14.64 16.00
N ASP A 551 18.55 -15.53 16.42
CA ASP A 551 19.68 -15.97 15.59
C ASP A 551 19.20 -16.82 14.40
N LYS A 552 18.22 -17.72 14.62
CA LYS A 552 17.61 -18.51 13.54
C LYS A 552 16.81 -17.64 12.58
N PHE A 553 16.08 -16.66 13.11
CA PHE A 553 15.38 -15.68 12.27
C PHE A 553 16.37 -14.88 11.41
N SER A 554 17.48 -14.39 11.99
CA SER A 554 18.50 -13.64 11.27
C SER A 554 19.10 -14.48 10.14
N ALA A 555 19.50 -15.73 10.44
CA ALA A 555 20.02 -16.64 9.43
C ALA A 555 19.01 -16.88 8.28
N LEU A 556 17.74 -17.11 8.59
CA LEU A 556 16.69 -17.27 7.58
C LEU A 556 16.54 -16.02 6.71
N MET A 557 16.53 -14.84 7.34
CA MET A 557 16.41 -13.56 6.64
C MET A 557 17.57 -13.35 5.66
N TYR A 558 18.79 -13.69 6.03
CA TYR A 558 19.97 -13.59 5.18
C TYR A 558 19.90 -14.54 3.98
N GLY A 559 19.53 -15.78 4.20
CA GLY A 559 19.36 -16.78 3.14
C GLY A 559 18.29 -16.39 2.14
N LEU A 560 17.12 -15.95 2.60
CA LEU A 560 16.02 -15.52 1.75
C LEU A 560 16.36 -14.25 0.96
N PHE A 561 17.17 -13.36 1.52
CA PHE A 561 17.62 -12.18 0.79
C PHE A 561 18.56 -12.53 -0.37
N TRP A 562 19.47 -13.46 -0.18
CA TRP A 562 20.31 -13.96 -1.29
C TRP A 562 19.46 -14.61 -2.38
N VAL A 563 18.46 -15.43 -2.01
CA VAL A 563 17.51 -16.03 -2.96
C VAL A 563 16.79 -14.96 -3.78
N TYR A 564 16.34 -13.88 -3.13
CA TYR A 564 15.73 -12.75 -3.83
C TYR A 564 16.66 -12.12 -4.87
N LEU A 565 17.93 -11.90 -4.52
CA LEU A 565 18.93 -11.33 -5.45
C LEU A 565 19.15 -12.25 -6.66
N GLU A 566 19.15 -13.56 -6.46
CA GLU A 566 19.32 -14.53 -7.53
C GLU A 566 18.05 -14.63 -8.42
N GLU A 567 16.86 -14.60 -7.83
CA GLU A 567 15.60 -14.53 -8.58
C GLU A 567 15.53 -13.27 -9.46
N LYS A 568 16.01 -12.13 -8.94
CA LYS A 568 16.10 -10.88 -9.70
C LYS A 568 17.02 -11.02 -10.90
N LYS A 569 18.22 -11.57 -10.73
CA LYS A 569 19.15 -11.83 -11.81
C LYS A 569 18.58 -12.78 -12.87
N ASN A 570 17.85 -13.81 -12.45
CA ASN A 570 17.24 -14.78 -13.34
C ASN A 570 16.12 -14.14 -14.19
N LYS A 571 15.31 -13.26 -13.62
CA LYS A 571 14.30 -12.49 -14.35
C LYS A 571 14.94 -11.54 -15.38
N GLU A 572 15.99 -10.82 -15.00
CA GLU A 572 16.72 -9.91 -15.90
C GLU A 572 17.37 -10.67 -17.09
N ARG A 573 17.96 -11.84 -16.84
CA ARG A 573 18.51 -12.70 -17.91
C ARG A 573 17.43 -13.18 -18.87
N LYS A 574 16.25 -13.55 -18.38
CA LYS A 574 15.11 -13.96 -19.22
C LYS A 574 14.49 -12.78 -19.98
N GLY A 575 14.39 -11.60 -19.37
CA GLY A 575 13.94 -10.38 -20.03
C GLY A 575 14.81 -10.01 -21.21
N ASN A 576 16.12 -10.09 -21.06
CA ASN A 576 17.08 -9.82 -22.16
C ASN A 576 17.08 -10.89 -23.25
N SER A 577 16.73 -12.14 -22.96
CA SER A 577 16.64 -13.21 -23.97
C SER A 577 15.35 -13.16 -24.81
N ASN A 578 14.31 -12.43 -24.35
CA ASN A 578 13.03 -12.28 -25.07
C ASN A 578 12.93 -10.96 -25.86
N ILE A 579 13.94 -10.12 -25.85
CA ILE A 579 13.99 -8.94 -26.72
C ILE A 579 14.36 -9.43 -28.12
N ASP A 580 13.35 -9.71 -28.94
CA ASP A 580 13.52 -9.92 -30.37
C ASP A 580 13.93 -8.58 -30.98
N ILE A 581 15.26 -8.42 -31.19
CA ILE A 581 15.90 -7.24 -31.76
C ILE A 581 15.22 -6.85 -33.08
N ASN A 582 14.65 -7.81 -33.83
CA ASN A 582 13.94 -7.56 -35.08
C ASN A 582 12.58 -6.86 -34.86
N LYS A 583 11.96 -6.93 -33.70
CA LYS A 583 10.73 -6.17 -33.37
C LYS A 583 11.01 -4.71 -32.99
N LEU A 584 12.20 -4.40 -32.46
CA LEU A 584 12.61 -3.03 -32.11
C LEU A 584 12.89 -2.15 -33.34
N PHE A 585 13.20 -2.75 -34.49
CA PHE A 585 13.56 -2.02 -35.72
C PHE A 585 12.46 -2.00 -36.78
N ASN A 586 11.25 -2.49 -36.50
CA ASN A 586 10.11 -2.35 -37.41
C ASN A 586 9.46 -0.96 -37.29
N PHE A 587 10.21 0.08 -37.61
CA PHE A 587 9.64 1.37 -37.96
C PHE A 587 8.82 1.22 -39.26
N ARG A 588 7.49 1.11 -39.18
CA ARG A 588 6.65 1.31 -40.33
C ARG A 588 6.93 2.71 -40.89
N LYS A 589 7.52 2.81 -42.07
CA LYS A 589 7.64 4.08 -42.81
C LYS A 589 6.23 4.68 -42.93
N PRO A 590 6.02 5.98 -42.59
CA PRO A 590 4.75 6.63 -42.81
C PRO A 590 4.46 6.62 -44.33
N GLN A 591 3.31 6.09 -44.72
CA GLN A 591 2.82 6.21 -46.08
C GLN A 591 2.41 7.66 -46.30
N ILE A 592 3.26 8.40 -47.01
CA ILE A 592 2.90 9.73 -47.52
C ILE A 592 1.90 9.48 -48.68
N ARG A 593 0.61 9.70 -48.43
CA ARG A 593 -0.37 9.83 -49.49
C ARG A 593 -0.06 11.13 -50.26
N ARG A 594 0.50 11.01 -51.45
CA ARG A 594 0.49 12.11 -52.42
C ARG A 594 -0.96 12.33 -52.90
N ARG A 595 -1.46 13.52 -52.74
CA ARG A 595 -2.58 14.06 -53.50
C ARG A 595 -2.07 14.58 -54.81
#